data_5c37d3a7fcd409161cfd34b9f780e345
#
_entry.id   5c37d3a7fcd409161cfd34b9f780e345
#
_cell.length_a   1.000
_cell.length_b   1.000
_cell.length_c   1.000
_cell.angle_alpha   90.00
_cell.angle_beta   90.00
_cell.angle_gamma   90.00
#
_symmetry.space_group_name_H-M   'P 1'
#
loop_
_entity.id
_entity.type
_entity.pdbx_description
1 polymer ?
#
loop_
_entity_poly.entity_id
_entity_poly.type
_entity_poly.pdbx_seq_one_letter_code
_entity_poly.pdbx_strand_id
1 'polypeptide(L)'
;MNELFSVKDKVVVITGGTGVLGSCIGKYLAQQGAKVVIMGRRKEEGDAXVNEIKEQGGEAMFLVTDVMNKEVVEQNXADILAAYGKVDSLLNAAGGNMPGATIPPSGTFFDVKVEEFEKVLNVNLTGTVIPTQVFLRPMVEAGRGTIVNFSSMSAFXPLSRVMGYSAAKAGXSNFTAYMANEIATKFTPEIRVNAIAPGFFLTNQNXAXLTNPDGSYTERGEDVIRQTPFKRFGKAEELXGTIQYLISDASSFVTGTVAIVDGGFNAFVM
;
A
#
# COMPACT_ATOMS: atom_id res chain seq x y z
N MET A 1 -22.93 14.60 -1.61
CA MET A 1 -22.02 13.47 -1.35
C MET A 1 -22.41 12.79 -0.05
N ASN A 2 -22.33 11.45 -0.02
CA ASN A 2 -22.62 10.70 1.20
C ASN A 2 -21.51 10.97 2.22
N GLU A 3 -21.88 11.49 3.38
CA GLU A 3 -20.89 11.84 4.41
C GLU A 3 -20.16 10.64 4.97
N LEU A 4 -20.76 9.45 4.92
CA LEU A 4 -20.07 8.26 5.42
C LEU A 4 -18.73 8.02 4.74
N PHE A 5 -18.66 8.30 3.43
CA PHE A 5 -17.46 8.02 2.64
C PHE A 5 -16.56 9.23 2.50
N SER A 6 -16.88 10.34 3.15
CA SER A 6 -16.15 11.59 2.95
C SER A 6 -14.72 11.48 3.49
N VAL A 7 -13.78 11.98 2.69
CA VAL A 7 -12.40 12.18 3.12
C VAL A 7 -12.00 13.65 3.03
N LYS A 8 -12.99 14.50 2.93
CA LYS A 8 -12.72 15.93 2.76
C LYS A 8 -11.88 16.45 3.91
N ASP A 9 -10.83 17.17 3.56
CA ASP A 9 -9.89 17.80 4.49
C ASP A 9 -9.11 16.83 5.37
N LYS A 10 -9.23 15.53 5.16
CA LYS A 10 -8.37 14.58 5.84
C LYS A 10 -6.95 14.68 5.30
N VAL A 11 -5.98 14.60 6.21
CA VAL A 11 -4.57 14.56 5.84
C VAL A 11 -4.18 13.09 5.70
N VAL A 12 -3.88 12.68 4.49
CA VAL A 12 -3.60 11.28 4.16
C VAL A 12 -2.15 11.17 3.71
N VAL A 13 -1.37 10.39 4.46
CA VAL A 13 0.05 10.17 4.19
C VAL A 13 0.20 8.84 3.47
N ILE A 14 0.91 8.84 2.34
CA ILE A 14 1.09 7.64 1.52
C ILE A 14 2.58 7.37 1.35
N THR A 15 3.09 6.32 1.98
CA THR A 15 4.46 5.87 1.69
C THR A 15 4.44 5.10 0.38
N GLY A 16 5.56 5.15 -0.35
CA GLY A 16 5.55 4.55 -1.68
C GLY A 16 4.60 5.26 -2.63
N GLY A 17 4.30 6.51 -2.36
CA GLY A 17 3.30 7.26 -3.11
C GLY A 17 3.71 7.64 -4.53
N THR A 18 4.98 7.43 -4.88
CA THR A 18 5.41 7.67 -6.26
C THR A 18 5.22 6.46 -7.15
N GLY A 19 4.89 5.29 -6.58
CA GLY A 19 4.62 4.11 -7.38
C GLY A 19 3.29 4.22 -8.12
N VAL A 20 3.03 3.26 -9.00
CA VAL A 20 1.83 3.34 -9.85
C VAL A 20 0.56 3.32 -9.02
N LEU A 21 0.43 2.35 -8.11
CA LEU A 21 -0.79 2.26 -7.30
C LEU A 21 -0.88 3.41 -6.31
N GLY A 22 0.23 3.73 -5.64
CA GLY A 22 0.23 4.81 -4.66
C GLY A 22 -0.10 6.15 -5.27
N SER A 23 0.44 6.44 -6.45
CA SER A 23 0.14 7.73 -7.09
C SER A 23 -1.31 7.79 -7.58
N CYS A 24 -1.83 6.67 -8.09
CA CYS A 24 -3.23 6.63 -8.50
C CYS A 24 -4.15 6.90 -7.31
N ILE A 25 -3.86 6.26 -6.18
CA ILE A 25 -4.66 6.46 -4.97
C ILE A 25 -4.54 7.90 -4.48
N GLY A 26 -3.32 8.46 -4.48
CA GLY A 26 -3.12 9.83 -4.04
C GLY A 26 -3.89 10.83 -4.87
N LYS A 27 -3.85 10.69 -6.19
CA LYS A 27 -4.61 11.59 -7.07
C LYS A 27 -6.11 11.48 -6.81
N TYR A 28 -6.60 10.25 -6.66
CA TYR A 28 -8.02 10.06 -6.41
C TYR A 28 -8.45 10.70 -5.09
N LEU A 29 -7.69 10.46 -4.02
CA LEU A 29 -8.07 11.01 -2.72
C LEU A 29 -8.02 12.53 -2.72
N ALA A 30 -7.06 13.12 -3.44
CA ALA A 30 -7.01 14.58 -3.57
C ALA A 30 -8.25 15.09 -4.31
N GLN A 31 -8.70 14.40 -5.34
CA GLN A 31 -9.94 14.77 -6.03
C GLN A 31 -11.15 14.70 -5.10
N GLN A 32 -11.10 13.83 -4.10
CA GLN A 32 -12.17 13.70 -3.12
C GLN A 32 -12.03 14.71 -1.97
N GLY A 33 -11.05 15.59 -2.05
CA GLY A 33 -10.92 16.67 -1.08
C GLY A 33 -9.91 16.43 0.03
N ALA A 34 -9.18 15.32 0.00
CA ALA A 34 -8.16 15.08 0.99
C ALA A 34 -6.91 15.91 0.71
N LYS A 35 -6.13 16.16 1.76
CA LYS A 35 -4.81 16.75 1.63
C LYS A 35 -3.81 15.59 1.64
N VAL A 36 -3.09 15.41 0.55
CA VAL A 36 -2.32 14.20 0.32
C VAL A 36 -0.84 14.47 0.47
N VAL A 37 -0.18 13.65 1.30
CA VAL A 37 1.27 13.73 1.47
C VAL A 37 1.86 12.50 0.81
N ILE A 38 2.68 12.75 -0.22
CA ILE A 38 3.36 11.69 -0.96
C ILE A 38 4.75 11.53 -0.37
N MET A 39 5.06 10.33 0.12
CA MET A 39 6.40 10.03 0.63
C MET A 39 7.03 8.96 -0.26
N GLY A 40 8.23 9.22 -0.75
CA GLY A 40 8.91 8.28 -1.62
C GLY A 40 10.33 8.72 -1.88
N ARG A 41 11.07 7.86 -2.58
CA ARG A 41 12.49 8.13 -2.80
C ARG A 41 12.74 8.96 -4.06
N ARG A 42 11.80 8.99 -4.98
CA ARG A 42 12.01 9.58 -6.30
C ARG A 42 11.42 10.98 -6.35
N LYS A 43 12.30 11.97 -6.19
CA LYS A 43 11.86 13.37 -6.08
C LYS A 43 11.17 13.85 -7.37
N GLU A 44 11.72 13.49 -8.52
CA GLU A 44 11.14 13.97 -9.77
C GLU A 44 9.72 13.48 -9.95
N GLU A 45 9.50 12.19 -9.70
CA GLU A 45 8.16 11.60 -9.79
C GLU A 45 7.23 12.17 -8.72
N GLY A 46 7.76 12.38 -7.51
CA GLY A 46 6.96 12.95 -6.44
C GLY A 46 6.51 14.36 -6.73
N ASP A 47 7.40 15.19 -7.21
CA ASP A 47 7.06 16.56 -7.57
C ASP A 47 6.04 16.57 -8.70
N ALA A 48 6.19 15.70 -9.67
CA ALA A 48 5.21 15.60 -10.75
C ALA A 48 3.82 15.18 -10.24
N UNK A 49 3.64 14.28 -9.19
CA UNK A 49 2.54 13.89 -8.66
C UNK A 49 1.87 14.93 -8.10
N VAL A 50 2.66 15.79 -7.34
CA VAL A 50 2.07 16.91 -6.62
C VAL A 50 1.60 18.01 -7.59
N ASN A 51 2.43 18.32 -8.58
CA ASN A 51 2.03 19.35 -9.55
C ASN A 51 0.74 18.97 -10.27
N GLU A 52 0.60 17.70 -10.65
CA GLU A 52 -0.62 17.26 -11.31
C GLU A 52 -1.85 17.43 -10.40
N ILE A 53 -1.69 17.07 -9.12
CA ILE A 53 -2.77 17.25 -8.17
C ILE A 53 -3.15 18.73 -8.04
N LYS A 54 -2.14 19.60 -7.93
CA LYS A 54 -2.43 21.02 -7.76
C LYS A 54 -3.07 21.64 -9.00
N GLU A 55 -2.64 21.20 -10.18
CA GLU A 55 -3.23 21.71 -11.42
C GLU A 55 -4.71 21.36 -11.51
N GLN A 56 -5.15 20.29 -10.85
CA GLN A 56 -6.55 19.92 -10.85
C GLN A 56 -7.31 20.45 -9.63
N GLY A 57 -6.69 21.36 -8.89
CA GLY A 57 -7.35 22.04 -7.78
C GLY A 57 -7.21 21.35 -6.45
N GLY A 58 -6.42 20.30 -6.35
CA GLY A 58 -6.21 19.58 -5.10
C GLY A 58 -5.06 20.12 -4.30
N GLU A 59 -4.86 19.52 -3.13
CA GLU A 59 -3.79 19.90 -2.21
C GLU A 59 -2.89 18.70 -1.95
N ALA A 60 -1.57 18.90 -2.12
CA ALA A 60 -0.62 17.82 -1.86
C ALA A 60 0.76 18.39 -1.57
N MET A 61 1.60 17.58 -0.91
CA MET A 61 3.01 17.87 -0.75
C MET A 61 3.80 16.57 -0.92
N PHE A 62 5.08 16.71 -1.24
CA PHE A 62 5.98 15.57 -1.41
C PHE A 62 7.15 15.67 -0.47
N LEU A 63 7.54 14.55 0.14
CA LEU A 63 8.70 14.47 1.02
C LEU A 63 9.56 13.29 0.59
N VAL A 64 10.85 13.56 0.33
CA VAL A 64 11.79 12.51 -0.02
C VAL A 64 11.97 11.61 1.20
N THR A 65 11.72 10.30 1.01
CA THR A 65 11.68 9.39 2.14
C THR A 65 12.18 8.01 1.76
N ASP A 66 13.10 7.49 2.56
CA ASP A 66 13.37 6.06 2.63
C ASP A 66 12.71 5.58 3.92
N VAL A 67 11.70 4.73 3.81
CA VAL A 67 10.94 4.31 5.00
C VAL A 67 11.78 3.53 6.00
N MET A 68 12.96 3.06 5.60
CA MET A 68 13.87 2.38 6.52
C MET A 68 14.67 3.36 7.36
N ASN A 69 14.62 4.64 7.06
CA ASN A 69 15.34 5.66 7.82
C ASN A 69 14.37 6.34 8.77
N LYS A 70 14.37 5.87 10.04
CA LYS A 70 13.39 6.34 11.01
C LYS A 70 13.53 7.84 11.28
N GLU A 71 14.77 8.35 11.29
CA GLU A 71 14.97 9.78 11.55
C GLU A 71 14.34 10.64 10.47
N VAL A 72 14.43 10.20 9.20
CA VAL A 72 13.79 10.92 8.10
C VAL A 72 12.28 10.86 8.26
N VAL A 73 11.73 9.68 8.60
CA VAL A 73 10.29 9.57 8.78
C VAL A 73 9.81 10.44 9.93
N GLU A 74 10.59 10.53 11.01
CA GLU A 74 10.25 11.44 12.13
C GLU A 74 10.29 12.89 11.70
N GLN A 75 11.27 13.29 10.90
CA GLN A 75 11.29 14.66 10.36
C GLN A 75 10.08 14.90 9.47
N ASN A 76 9.70 13.92 8.71
CA ASN A 76 8.46 14.03 7.91
C ASN A 76 7.25 14.28 8.80
N UNK A 77 6.99 13.56 9.90
CA UNK A 77 6.05 13.73 10.71
C UNK A 77 5.97 15.03 11.07
N ALA A 78 7.21 15.77 11.46
CA ALA A 78 7.24 17.18 11.91
C ALA A 78 6.84 18.13 10.78
N ASP A 79 7.37 17.89 9.57
CA ASP A 79 7.06 18.76 8.44
C ASP A 79 5.55 18.73 8.11
N ILE A 80 4.93 17.55 8.20
CA ILE A 80 3.51 17.43 7.91
C ILE A 80 2.67 18.14 8.96
N LEU A 81 3.02 17.99 10.22
CA LEU A 81 2.28 18.66 11.28
C LEU A 81 2.43 20.18 11.17
N ALA A 82 3.62 20.64 10.76
CA ALA A 82 3.80 22.10 10.55
C ALA A 82 2.94 22.60 9.40
N ALA A 83 2.81 21.80 8.34
CA ALA A 83 2.05 22.24 7.16
C ALA A 83 0.55 22.07 7.33
N TYR A 84 0.09 20.98 7.93
CA TYR A 84 -1.33 20.62 7.94
C TYR A 84 -1.92 20.43 9.33
N GLY A 85 -1.09 20.35 10.36
CA GLY A 85 -1.55 20.33 11.75
C GLY A 85 -2.04 18.99 12.28
N LYS A 86 -2.10 17.95 11.43
CA LYS A 86 -2.64 16.66 11.85
C LYS A 86 -2.26 15.59 10.85
N VAL A 87 -2.48 14.33 11.24
CA VAL A 87 -2.43 13.19 10.31
C VAL A 87 -3.67 12.34 10.59
N ASP A 88 -4.54 12.22 9.59
CA ASP A 88 -5.75 11.42 9.74
C ASP A 88 -5.57 9.97 9.30
N SER A 89 -4.79 9.74 8.25
CA SER A 89 -4.64 8.40 7.71
C SER A 89 -3.21 8.16 7.24
N LEU A 90 -2.74 6.93 7.45
CA LEU A 90 -1.45 6.47 6.92
C LEU A 90 -1.70 5.28 6.02
N LEU A 91 -1.29 5.39 4.77
CA LEU A 91 -1.34 4.29 3.81
C LEU A 91 0.09 3.79 3.61
N ASN A 92 0.38 2.59 4.09
CA ASN A 92 1.71 2.00 3.98
C ASN A 92 1.80 1.23 2.66
N ALA A 93 2.10 1.96 1.59
CA ALA A 93 2.17 1.38 0.26
C ALA A 93 3.59 1.18 -0.25
N ALA A 94 4.59 1.53 0.56
CA ALA A 94 5.98 1.27 0.18
C ALA A 94 6.24 -0.23 0.19
N GLY A 95 6.96 -0.70 -0.82
CA GLY A 95 7.28 -2.11 -0.90
C GLY A 95 7.93 -2.43 -2.22
N GLY A 96 8.17 -3.68 -2.46
CA GLY A 96 8.77 -4.09 -3.70
C GLY A 96 9.41 -5.46 -3.59
N ASN A 97 10.07 -5.83 -4.68
CA ASN A 97 10.72 -7.12 -4.77
C ASN A 97 12.15 -6.90 -5.27
N MET A 98 12.96 -7.96 -5.19
CA MET A 98 14.33 -7.94 -5.64
C MET A 98 14.59 -9.17 -6.50
N PRO A 99 15.27 -9.01 -7.65
CA PRO A 99 15.53 -10.17 -8.50
C PRO A 99 16.30 -11.28 -7.78
N GLY A 100 17.23 -10.95 -6.89
CA GLY A 100 18.00 -11.96 -6.17
C GLY A 100 17.22 -12.71 -5.12
N ALA A 101 16.02 -12.26 -4.78
CA ALA A 101 15.13 -12.96 -3.86
C ALA A 101 14.01 -13.67 -4.59
N THR A 102 14.08 -13.73 -5.92
CA THR A 102 13.06 -14.34 -6.76
C THR A 102 13.60 -15.63 -7.34
N ILE A 103 12.76 -16.67 -7.39
CA ILE A 103 13.16 -17.95 -7.95
C ILE A 103 12.47 -18.13 -9.31
N PRO A 104 13.17 -17.87 -10.42
CA PRO A 104 12.54 -18.04 -11.74
C PRO A 104 12.34 -19.53 -12.04
N PRO A 105 11.55 -19.84 -13.06
CA PRO A 105 11.33 -21.27 -13.39
C PRO A 105 12.61 -22.03 -13.68
N SER A 106 13.65 -21.35 -14.17
CA SER A 106 14.92 -22.01 -14.48
C SER A 106 15.82 -22.16 -13.26
N GLY A 107 15.41 -21.65 -12.10
CA GLY A 107 16.24 -21.70 -10.89
C GLY A 107 15.61 -22.52 -9.78
N THR A 108 16.33 -22.58 -8.67
CA THR A 108 15.87 -23.28 -7.50
C THR A 108 16.10 -22.44 -6.25
N PHE A 109 15.63 -22.95 -5.15
CA PHE A 109 15.81 -22.29 -3.84
C PHE A 109 17.29 -21.96 -3.56
N PHE A 110 18.20 -22.79 -4.05
CA PHE A 110 19.62 -22.56 -3.80
C PHE A 110 20.17 -21.32 -4.50
N ASP A 111 19.42 -20.78 -5.44
CA ASP A 111 19.83 -19.54 -6.12
C ASP A 111 19.44 -18.28 -5.36
N VAL A 112 18.64 -18.40 -4.31
CA VAL A 112 18.20 -17.23 -3.55
C VAL A 112 19.39 -16.61 -2.82
N LYS A 113 19.54 -15.31 -2.95
CA LYS A 113 20.57 -14.56 -2.23
C LYS A 113 19.97 -14.05 -0.93
N VAL A 114 20.52 -14.49 0.20
CA VAL A 114 19.95 -14.17 1.50
C VAL A 114 19.93 -12.64 1.72
N GLU A 115 20.95 -11.94 1.25
CA GLU A 115 20.99 -10.50 1.39
C GLU A 115 19.83 -9.82 0.68
N GLU A 116 19.45 -10.33 -0.50
CA GLU A 116 18.32 -9.78 -1.24
C GLU A 116 17.01 -10.15 -0.58
N PHE A 117 16.92 -11.36 -0.04
CA PHE A 117 15.77 -11.77 0.73
C PHE A 117 15.54 -10.84 1.91
N GLU A 118 16.62 -10.51 2.64
CA GLU A 118 16.52 -9.59 3.76
C GLU A 118 16.06 -8.21 3.33
N LYS A 119 16.54 -7.73 2.16
CA LYS A 119 16.08 -6.44 1.65
C LYS A 119 14.59 -6.43 1.36
N VAL A 120 14.07 -7.54 0.82
CA VAL A 120 12.64 -7.63 0.54
C VAL A 120 11.85 -7.62 1.84
N LEU A 121 12.29 -8.37 2.85
CA LEU A 121 11.64 -8.34 4.16
C LEU A 121 11.67 -6.93 4.74
N ASN A 122 12.81 -6.27 4.64
CA ASN A 122 12.95 -4.96 5.25
C ASN A 122 12.03 -3.93 4.60
N VAL A 123 12.05 -3.83 3.26
CA VAL A 123 11.27 -2.76 2.64
C VAL A 123 9.77 -3.01 2.81
N ASN A 124 9.34 -4.27 2.77
CA ASN A 124 7.90 -4.56 2.86
C ASN A 124 7.40 -4.62 4.29
N LEU A 125 8.14 -5.22 5.20
CA LEU A 125 7.67 -5.42 6.56
C LEU A 125 8.19 -4.36 7.51
N THR A 126 9.51 -4.24 7.68
CA THR A 126 10.06 -3.21 8.54
C THR A 126 9.70 -1.83 8.04
N GLY A 127 9.64 -1.65 6.71
CA GLY A 127 9.22 -0.39 6.11
C GLY A 127 7.75 -0.06 6.31
N THR A 128 6.98 -0.98 6.86
CA THR A 128 5.63 -0.71 7.35
C THR A 128 5.64 -0.40 8.83
N VAL A 129 6.47 -1.11 9.59
CA VAL A 129 6.54 -0.93 11.05
C VAL A 129 7.03 0.46 11.40
N ILE A 130 8.09 0.94 10.73
CA ILE A 130 8.69 2.24 11.08
C ILE A 130 7.71 3.40 10.87
N PRO A 131 7.06 3.55 9.70
CA PRO A 131 6.10 4.64 9.56
C PRO A 131 4.92 4.50 10.52
N THR A 132 4.47 3.27 10.78
CA THR A 132 3.38 3.06 11.73
C THR A 132 3.78 3.58 13.11
N GLN A 133 4.98 3.25 13.57
CA GLN A 133 5.42 3.69 14.89
C GLN A 133 5.49 5.22 14.97
N VAL A 134 5.96 5.85 13.89
CA VAL A 134 6.10 7.31 13.88
C VAL A 134 4.74 8.01 13.79
N PHE A 135 3.90 7.59 12.82
CA PHE A 135 2.66 8.31 12.56
C PHE A 135 1.54 7.94 13.52
N LEU A 136 1.64 6.81 14.21
CA LEU A 136 0.65 6.48 15.23
C LEU A 136 0.66 7.48 16.38
N ARG A 137 1.82 8.05 16.71
CA ARG A 137 1.89 8.96 17.86
C ARG A 137 0.95 10.16 17.72
N PRO A 138 0.99 10.94 16.64
CA PRO A 138 0.02 12.04 16.55
C PRO A 138 -1.43 11.55 16.46
N MET A 139 -1.68 10.36 15.91
CA MET A 139 -3.05 9.83 15.92
C MET A 139 -3.52 9.55 17.34
N VAL A 140 -2.66 8.94 18.16
CA VAL A 140 -3.01 8.67 19.57
C VAL A 140 -3.26 9.98 20.30
N GLU A 141 -2.42 10.99 20.08
CA GLU A 141 -2.61 12.27 20.74
C GLU A 141 -3.91 12.94 20.31
N ALA A 142 -4.30 12.78 19.05
CA ALA A 142 -5.57 13.32 18.56
C ALA A 142 -6.77 12.45 18.91
N GLY A 143 -6.54 11.19 19.25
CA GLY A 143 -7.59 10.27 19.62
C GLY A 143 -8.32 9.64 18.45
N ARG A 144 -7.76 9.70 17.25
CA ARG A 144 -8.41 9.11 16.07
C ARG A 144 -7.41 8.94 14.94
N GLY A 145 -7.73 8.03 14.03
CA GLY A 145 -6.91 7.83 12.84
C GLY A 145 -7.21 6.50 12.18
N THR A 146 -6.68 6.34 10.97
CA THR A 146 -6.76 5.07 10.26
C THR A 146 -5.42 4.74 9.62
N ILE A 147 -5.11 3.44 9.60
CA ILE A 147 -3.90 2.93 8.96
C ILE A 147 -4.32 1.83 8.00
N VAL A 148 -3.84 1.89 6.77
CA VAL A 148 -4.08 0.84 5.78
C VAL A 148 -2.74 0.32 5.29
N ASN A 149 -2.51 -0.96 5.50
CA ASN A 149 -1.29 -1.63 5.06
C ASN A 149 -1.56 -2.35 3.75
N PHE A 150 -0.57 -2.38 2.87
CA PHE A 150 -0.71 -3.03 1.57
C PHE A 150 -0.16 -4.44 1.66
N SER A 151 -1.08 -5.40 1.77
CA SER A 151 -0.76 -6.80 1.73
C SER A 151 -0.79 -7.28 0.27
N SER A 152 -1.13 -8.52 0.03
CA SER A 152 -1.08 -9.11 -1.31
C SER A 152 -1.78 -10.44 -1.27
N MET A 153 -2.20 -10.91 -2.43
CA MET A 153 -2.66 -12.30 -2.57
C MET A 153 -1.60 -13.28 -2.11
N SER A 154 -0.31 -12.93 -2.28
CA SER A 154 0.78 -13.80 -1.86
C SER A 154 0.84 -14.02 -0.36
N ALA A 155 0.14 -13.21 0.42
CA ALA A 155 0.07 -13.42 1.87
C ALA A 155 -0.83 -14.60 2.25
N PHE A 156 -1.76 -14.95 1.39
CA PHE A 156 -2.67 -16.08 1.63
C PHE A 156 -2.13 -17.37 1.08
N UNK A 157 -1.62 -17.31 -0.07
CA UNK A 157 -1.12 -18.39 -0.59
C UNK A 157 0.06 -17.95 -1.22
N PRO A 158 1.13 -18.58 -0.96
CA PRO A 158 2.32 -18.11 -1.63
C PRO A 158 2.22 -18.26 -3.14
N LEU A 159 2.74 -17.25 -3.84
CA LEU A 159 2.79 -17.29 -5.28
C LEU A 159 4.16 -17.79 -5.71
N SER A 160 4.21 -18.48 -6.86
CA SER A 160 5.48 -18.94 -7.40
C SER A 160 6.43 -17.77 -7.61
N ARG A 161 7.71 -18.04 -7.50
CA ARG A 161 8.82 -17.11 -7.77
C ARG A 161 9.10 -16.11 -6.65
N VAL A 162 8.08 -15.61 -5.95
CA VAL A 162 8.26 -14.44 -5.06
C VAL A 162 8.22 -14.87 -3.59
N MET A 163 9.16 -15.72 -3.22
CA MET A 163 9.21 -16.32 -1.89
C MET A 163 9.34 -15.26 -0.78
N GLY A 164 10.29 -14.36 -0.92
CA GLY A 164 10.52 -13.35 0.11
C GLY A 164 9.39 -12.36 0.21
N TYR A 165 8.87 -11.96 -0.93
CA TYR A 165 7.73 -11.04 -0.99
C TYR A 165 6.51 -11.67 -0.31
N SER A 166 6.25 -12.95 -0.59
CA SER A 166 5.12 -13.65 0.03
C SER A 166 5.25 -13.70 1.55
N ALA A 167 6.45 -14.04 2.03
CA ALA A 167 6.69 -14.11 3.47
C ALA A 167 6.49 -12.74 4.11
N ALA A 168 7.00 -11.68 3.46
CA ALA A 168 6.88 -10.34 4.00
C ALA A 168 5.43 -9.88 4.04
N LYS A 169 4.66 -10.19 3.00
CA LYS A 169 3.26 -9.78 2.94
C LYS A 169 2.40 -10.56 3.92
N ALA A 170 2.71 -11.82 4.15
CA ALA A 170 2.06 -12.56 5.23
C ALA A 170 2.38 -11.92 6.58
N GLY A 171 3.61 -11.48 6.77
CA GLY A 171 3.95 -10.67 7.93
C GLY A 171 3.13 -9.42 8.06
N UNK A 172 2.82 -8.71 7.04
CA UNK A 172 2.13 -7.65 7.02
C UNK A 172 0.86 -7.83 7.45
N SER A 173 0.22 -8.86 6.94
CA SER A 173 -1.15 -9.16 7.36
C SER A 173 -1.23 -9.48 8.86
N ASN A 174 -0.30 -10.29 9.34
CA ASN A 174 -0.28 -10.61 10.75
C ASN A 174 -0.06 -9.35 11.61
N PHE A 175 0.85 -8.49 11.19
CA PHE A 175 1.13 -7.24 11.88
C PHE A 175 -0.12 -6.36 11.95
N THR A 176 -0.90 -6.33 10.86
CA THR A 176 -2.15 -5.57 10.83
C THR A 176 -3.10 -6.04 11.94
N ALA A 177 -3.28 -7.34 12.04
CA ALA A 177 -4.17 -7.89 13.07
C ALA A 177 -3.65 -7.58 14.47
N TYR A 178 -2.34 -7.72 14.67
CA TYR A 178 -1.76 -7.42 15.99
C TYR A 178 -2.00 -5.95 16.36
N MET A 179 -1.71 -5.04 15.42
CA MET A 179 -1.81 -3.62 15.73
C MET A 179 -3.25 -3.17 15.95
N ALA A 180 -4.20 -3.81 15.27
CA ALA A 180 -5.61 -3.47 15.50
C ALA A 180 -5.99 -3.69 16.96
N ASN A 181 -5.58 -4.83 17.53
CA ASN A 181 -5.85 -5.10 18.93
C ASN A 181 -5.02 -4.21 19.86
N GLU A 182 -3.74 -4.08 19.57
CA GLU A 182 -2.84 -3.29 20.42
C GLU A 182 -3.35 -1.86 20.58
N ILE A 183 -3.74 -1.24 19.48
CA ILE A 183 -4.16 0.16 19.52
C ILE A 183 -5.53 0.30 20.18
N ALA A 184 -6.47 -0.55 19.81
CA ALA A 184 -7.84 -0.43 20.35
C ALA A 184 -7.87 -0.65 21.86
N THR A 185 -7.06 -1.58 22.37
CA THR A 185 -7.11 -1.92 23.79
C THR A 185 -6.21 -1.02 24.64
N LYS A 186 -5.11 -0.51 24.09
CA LYS A 186 -4.19 0.27 24.90
C LYS A 186 -4.33 1.77 24.70
N PHE A 187 -4.94 2.22 23.61
CA PHE A 187 -5.08 3.64 23.35
C PHE A 187 -6.53 4.05 23.13
N THR A 188 -7.12 3.67 21.98
CA THR A 188 -8.47 4.09 21.68
C THR A 188 -9.06 3.23 20.57
N PRO A 189 -10.37 2.90 20.64
CA PRO A 189 -11.02 2.22 19.51
C PRO A 189 -11.32 3.14 18.34
N GLU A 190 -10.94 4.42 18.43
CA GLU A 190 -11.15 5.35 17.32
C GLU A 190 -10.00 5.36 16.35
N ILE A 191 -8.97 4.53 16.56
CA ILE A 191 -7.89 4.33 15.60
C ILE A 191 -7.98 2.92 15.09
N ARG A 192 -8.11 2.77 13.77
CA ARG A 192 -8.32 1.46 13.15
C ARG A 192 -7.16 1.12 12.24
N VAL A 193 -6.84 -0.17 12.16
CA VAL A 193 -5.76 -0.67 11.31
C VAL A 193 -6.31 -1.80 10.47
N ASN A 194 -6.24 -1.65 9.17
CA ASN A 194 -6.69 -2.67 8.22
C ASN A 194 -5.65 -2.84 7.12
N ALA A 195 -5.81 -3.85 6.31
CA ALA A 195 -4.96 -4.05 5.14
C ALA A 195 -5.82 -4.20 3.91
N ILE A 196 -5.22 -3.94 2.76
CA ILE A 196 -5.83 -4.23 1.48
C ILE A 196 -4.91 -5.24 0.79
N ALA A 197 -5.50 -6.23 0.12
CA ALA A 197 -4.75 -7.26 -0.57
C ALA A 197 -5.16 -7.26 -2.04
N PRO A 198 -4.42 -6.54 -2.89
CA PRO A 198 -4.74 -6.52 -4.31
C PRO A 198 -4.36 -7.84 -4.95
N GLY A 199 -5.17 -8.26 -5.93
CA GLY A 199 -4.78 -9.33 -6.83
C GLY A 199 -3.80 -8.81 -7.85
N PHE A 200 -3.91 -9.27 -9.08
CA PHE A 200 -2.98 -8.86 -10.11
C PHE A 200 -3.53 -7.66 -10.87
N PHE A 201 -2.82 -6.54 -10.74
CA PHE A 201 -3.14 -5.29 -11.41
C PHE A 201 -2.03 -5.01 -12.43
N LEU A 202 -2.41 -4.76 -13.66
CA LEU A 202 -1.42 -4.45 -14.69
C LEU A 202 -0.89 -3.04 -14.48
N THR A 203 0.42 -2.93 -14.32
CA THR A 203 1.07 -1.65 -14.10
C THR A 203 2.28 -1.55 -15.04
N ASN A 204 2.84 -0.36 -15.13
CA ASN A 204 4.04 -0.19 -15.95
C ASN A 204 5.20 -1.06 -15.44
N GLN A 205 5.24 -1.31 -14.13
CA GLN A 205 6.31 -2.11 -13.55
C GLN A 205 6.21 -3.58 -13.91
N ASN A 206 5.01 -4.13 -14.11
CA ASN A 206 4.84 -5.55 -14.40
C ASN A 206 4.33 -5.83 -15.83
N UNK A 207 4.23 -4.97 -16.48
CA UNK A 207 3.78 -5.10 -17.73
C UNK A 207 4.51 -6.09 -18.49
N ALA A 208 5.76 -5.95 -18.54
CA ALA A 208 6.59 -6.88 -19.32
C ALA A 208 6.55 -8.31 -18.77
N UNK A 209 6.17 -8.33 -17.65
CA UNK A 209 6.07 -9.53 -17.04
C UNK A 209 4.91 -10.30 -17.39
N LEU A 210 3.99 -9.62 -17.61
CA LEU A 210 2.69 -10.26 -17.81
C LEU A 210 2.18 -10.18 -19.24
N THR A 211 2.68 -9.23 -20.01
CA THR A 211 2.23 -9.03 -21.40
C THR A 211 3.41 -8.96 -22.34
N ASN A 212 3.17 -9.38 -23.59
CA ASN A 212 4.11 -9.25 -24.67
C ASN A 212 3.96 -7.89 -25.34
N PRO A 213 4.94 -7.47 -26.15
CA PRO A 213 4.82 -6.15 -26.83
C PRO A 213 3.58 -6.00 -27.70
N ASP A 214 3.03 -7.10 -28.23
CA ASP A 214 1.83 -7.02 -29.07
C ASP A 214 0.55 -7.02 -28.25
N GLY A 215 0.63 -6.98 -26.92
CA GLY A 215 -0.51 -6.94 -26.04
C GLY A 215 -1.05 -8.29 -25.58
N SER A 216 -0.56 -9.38 -26.17
CA SER A 216 -0.94 -10.71 -25.71
C SER A 216 -0.29 -11.00 -24.37
N TYR A 217 -0.78 -12.02 -23.68
CA TYR A 217 -0.24 -12.36 -22.36
C TYR A 217 0.97 -13.28 -22.47
N THR A 218 1.95 -13.05 -21.59
CA THR A 218 3.03 -14.02 -21.42
C THR A 218 2.48 -15.28 -20.76
N GLU A 219 3.32 -16.32 -20.64
CA GLU A 219 2.90 -17.52 -19.92
C GLU A 219 2.47 -17.19 -18.49
N ARG A 220 3.22 -16.33 -17.81
CA ARG A 220 2.87 -15.88 -16.47
C ARG A 220 1.52 -15.16 -16.47
N GLY A 221 1.32 -14.27 -17.45
CA GLY A 221 0.04 -13.57 -17.56
C GLY A 221 -1.11 -14.50 -17.81
N GLU A 222 -0.90 -15.52 -18.68
CA GLU A 222 -1.95 -16.51 -18.91
C GLU A 222 -2.29 -17.29 -17.64
N ASP A 223 -1.27 -17.63 -16.85
CA ASP A 223 -1.52 -18.34 -15.58
C ASP A 223 -2.37 -17.47 -14.65
N VAL A 224 -2.06 -16.19 -14.56
CA VAL A 224 -2.83 -15.28 -13.71
C VAL A 224 -4.28 -15.20 -14.18
N ILE A 225 -4.49 -15.02 -15.48
CA ILE A 225 -5.84 -14.92 -16.03
C ILE A 225 -6.62 -16.21 -15.80
N ARG A 226 -5.95 -17.37 -15.97
CA ARG A 226 -6.60 -18.66 -15.76
C ARG A 226 -7.11 -18.77 -14.31
N GLN A 227 -6.33 -18.30 -13.36
CA GLN A 227 -6.68 -18.39 -11.94
C GLN A 227 -7.65 -17.32 -11.49
N THR A 228 -7.85 -16.28 -12.28
CA THR A 228 -8.70 -15.17 -11.89
C THR A 228 -10.10 -15.38 -12.45
N PRO A 229 -11.12 -15.56 -11.60
CA PRO A 229 -12.49 -15.78 -12.14
C PRO A 229 -12.98 -14.66 -13.04
N PHE A 230 -12.60 -13.40 -12.79
CA PHE A 230 -13.01 -12.29 -13.64
C PHE A 230 -12.31 -12.29 -15.00
N LYS A 231 -11.27 -13.13 -15.16
CA LYS A 231 -10.58 -13.33 -16.45
C LYS A 231 -9.98 -12.06 -17.03
N ARG A 232 -9.47 -11.20 -16.13
CA ARG A 232 -8.76 -10.01 -16.54
C ARG A 232 -7.91 -9.52 -15.37
N PHE A 233 -6.95 -8.64 -15.68
CA PHE A 233 -6.21 -7.93 -14.65
C PHE A 233 -7.06 -6.81 -14.09
N GLY A 234 -6.79 -6.41 -12.85
CA GLY A 234 -7.42 -5.25 -12.26
C GLY A 234 -6.84 -3.96 -12.79
N LYS A 235 -7.62 -2.91 -12.73
CA LYS A 235 -7.18 -1.54 -13.04
C LYS A 235 -6.88 -0.82 -11.73
N ALA A 236 -5.83 0.01 -11.72
CA ALA A 236 -5.45 0.70 -10.49
C ALA A 236 -6.63 1.44 -9.87
N GLU A 237 -7.51 2.01 -10.70
CA GLU A 237 -8.68 2.73 -10.22
C GLU A 237 -9.61 1.85 -9.40
N GLU A 238 -9.55 0.55 -9.58
CA GLU A 238 -10.46 -0.34 -8.86
C GLU A 238 -10.05 -0.55 -7.41
N LEU A 239 -8.94 0.01 -6.99
CA LEU A 239 -8.58 0.08 -5.56
C LEU A 239 -9.08 1.34 -4.85
N UNK A 240 -9.34 2.29 -5.46
CA UNK A 240 -9.65 3.45 -4.96
C UNK A 240 -10.71 3.45 -4.03
N GLY A 241 -11.90 2.82 -4.41
CA GLY A 241 -13.08 2.81 -3.51
C GLY A 241 -12.87 2.06 -2.21
N THR A 242 -12.17 0.92 -2.26
CA THR A 242 -11.90 0.17 -1.05
C THR A 242 -11.01 0.98 -0.09
N ILE A 243 -10.03 1.68 -0.61
CA ILE A 243 -9.18 2.55 0.23
C ILE A 243 -10.05 3.63 0.87
N GLN A 244 -10.89 4.30 0.08
CA GLN A 244 -11.74 5.36 0.62
C GLN A 244 -12.67 4.80 1.72
N TYR A 245 -13.24 3.63 1.50
CA TYR A 245 -14.04 2.96 2.50
C TYR A 245 -13.24 2.75 3.79
N LEU A 246 -12.01 2.24 3.68
CA LEU A 246 -11.23 1.89 4.88
C LEU A 246 -10.76 3.11 5.67
N ILE A 247 -10.63 4.27 5.04
CA ILE A 247 -10.17 5.46 5.77
C ILE A 247 -11.31 6.43 6.10
N SER A 248 -12.53 6.06 5.80
CA SER A 248 -13.69 6.91 6.06
C SER A 248 -14.54 6.35 7.20
N ASP A 249 -15.54 7.11 7.61
CA ASP A 249 -16.45 6.67 8.66
C ASP A 249 -17.29 5.47 8.23
N ALA A 250 -17.36 5.19 6.92
CA ALA A 250 -18.13 4.04 6.43
C ALA A 250 -17.64 2.72 6.99
N SER A 251 -16.38 2.66 7.45
CA SER A 251 -15.80 1.44 8.01
C SER A 251 -15.55 1.56 9.52
N SER A 252 -16.37 2.33 10.23
CA SER A 252 -16.08 2.69 11.61
C SER A 252 -16.05 1.50 12.58
N PHE A 253 -16.62 0.35 12.20
CA PHE A 253 -16.58 -0.86 13.05
C PHE A 253 -15.68 -1.92 12.42
N VAL A 254 -14.75 -1.53 11.53
CA VAL A 254 -13.88 -2.45 10.79
C VAL A 254 -12.44 -2.20 11.21
N THR A 255 -11.83 -3.18 11.87
CA THR A 255 -10.40 -3.10 12.20
C THR A 255 -9.83 -4.51 12.20
N GLY A 256 -8.57 -4.65 11.82
CA GLY A 256 -7.88 -5.94 11.81
C GLY A 256 -8.18 -6.79 10.59
N THR A 257 -8.91 -6.27 9.61
CA THR A 257 -9.29 -7.07 8.45
C THR A 257 -8.29 -6.90 7.31
N VAL A 258 -8.34 -7.84 6.37
CA VAL A 258 -7.64 -7.72 5.10
C VAL A 258 -8.71 -7.70 4.01
N ALA A 259 -8.86 -6.57 3.35
CA ALA A 259 -9.85 -6.41 2.29
C ALA A 259 -9.25 -6.89 0.98
N ILE A 260 -9.83 -7.93 0.42
CA ILE A 260 -9.32 -8.56 -0.80
C ILE A 260 -9.96 -7.90 -2.02
N VAL A 261 -9.13 -7.47 -2.98
CA VAL A 261 -9.60 -6.86 -4.22
C VAL A 261 -8.84 -7.55 -5.35
N ASP A 262 -9.42 -8.64 -5.89
CA ASP A 262 -8.61 -9.54 -6.71
C ASP A 262 -9.39 -10.22 -7.86
N GLY A 263 -10.60 -9.82 -8.15
CA GLY A 263 -11.37 -10.46 -9.20
C GLY A 263 -11.68 -11.92 -8.92
N GLY A 264 -11.62 -12.33 -7.66
CA GLY A 264 -11.93 -13.68 -7.25
C GLY A 264 -10.72 -14.62 -7.16
N PHE A 265 -9.52 -14.11 -7.41
CA PHE A 265 -8.32 -14.97 -7.47
C PHE A 265 -8.18 -15.82 -6.22
N ASN A 266 -8.36 -15.24 -5.03
CA ASN A 266 -8.15 -15.97 -3.78
C ASN A 266 -9.35 -16.83 -3.38
N ALA A 267 -10.47 -16.70 -4.08
CA ALA A 267 -11.68 -17.44 -3.71
C ALA A 267 -11.71 -18.86 -4.26
N PHE A 268 -10.89 -19.14 -5.27
CA PHE A 268 -10.92 -20.44 -5.94
C PHE A 268 -9.61 -21.18 -5.78
N VAL A 269 -9.73 -22.48 -5.63
CA VAL A 269 -8.56 -23.35 -5.62
C VAL A 269 -8.41 -24.08 -6.95
N MET A 270 -9.49 -24.42 -7.63
CA MET A 270 -9.43 -24.92 -9.00
C MET A 270 -10.84 -25.10 -9.57
#